data_a1760cdc22bc9fb3fadafdec13fe9307
#
_entry.id   a1760cdc22bc9fb3fadafdec13fe9307
#
_cell.length_a   1.000
_cell.length_b   1.000
_cell.length_c   1.000
_cell.angle_alpha   90.00
_cell.angle_beta   90.00
_cell.angle_gamma   90.00
#
_symmetry.space_group_name_H-M   'P 1'
#
loop_
_entity.id
_entity.type
_entity.pdbx_description
1 polymer ?
#
loop_
_entity_poly.entity_id
_entity_poly.type
_entity_poly.pdbx_seq_one_letter_code
_entity_poly.pdbx_strand_id
1 'polypeptide(L)'
;MIIAILICSASTVMAQCKKDTYVLNNDVIEATLYHENGAVAQTGFYTKENKLQGEWVSYDISGNKTAIAKYDNGEKVGTWMFYQGDIVKEVNYENSKIAEVRTLKVTDTRIVSN
;
A
#
# COMPACT_ATOMS: atom_id res chain seq x y z
N MET A 1 0.83 -22.23 9.56
CA MET A 1 1.21 -22.06 9.80
C MET A 1 2.09 -21.60 10.38
N ILE A 2 2.61 -21.30 10.58
CA ILE A 2 3.23 -20.95 11.14
C ILE A 2 4.20 -20.44 11.32
N ILE A 3 4.71 -20.25 11.30
CA ILE A 3 5.65 -19.95 11.46
C ILE A 3 6.34 -18.88 11.28
N ALA A 4 6.31 -18.30 10.85
CA ALA A 4 6.83 -17.16 10.52
C ALA A 4 7.44 -16.53 11.62
N ILE A 5 7.41 -16.89 12.54
CA ILE A 5 7.89 -16.31 13.46
C ILE A 5 9.20 -16.00 13.60
N LEU A 6 9.96 -16.65 13.16
CA LEU A 6 11.22 -16.41 13.24
C LEU A 6 11.76 -15.18 13.01
N ILE A 7 11.31 -14.55 12.21
CA ILE A 7 11.89 -13.40 11.84
C ILE A 7 12.08 -12.47 12.93
N CYS A 8 11.34 -12.38 13.85
CA CYS A 8 11.55 -11.43 14.82
C CYS A 8 12.47 -11.82 15.86
N SER A 9 12.98 -12.87 15.76
CA SER A 9 13.71 -13.30 16.76
C SER A 9 14.95 -12.81 17.02
N ALA A 10 15.55 -12.55 16.25
CA ALA A 10 16.80 -12.21 16.39
C ALA A 10 17.15 -11.27 17.35
N SER A 11 16.70 -10.46 17.55
CA SER A 11 17.23 -9.51 18.16
C SER A 11 17.11 -9.35 19.47
N THR A 12 17.96 -9.05 19.98
CA THR A 12 17.92 -8.83 21.17
C THR A 12 17.27 -7.60 21.46
N VAL A 13 17.07 -6.92 20.59
CA VAL A 13 16.59 -5.76 20.79
C VAL A 13 15.26 -5.73 20.81
N MET A 14 14.61 -5.06 21.17
CA MET A 14 13.34 -5.03 21.15
C MET A 14 12.68 -4.78 19.99
N ALA A 15 13.11 -5.02 18.98
CA ALA A 15 12.49 -4.77 17.75
C ALA A 15 11.19 -5.39 17.81
N GLN A 16 10.17 -4.80 17.51
CA GLN A 16 8.94 -5.38 17.54
C GLN A 16 8.61 -5.88 16.22
N CYS A 17 8.31 -7.07 16.02
CA CYS A 17 8.00 -7.63 14.75
C CYS A 17 6.55 -7.94 14.78
N LYS A 18 5.75 -7.38 13.95
CA LYS A 18 4.34 -7.64 13.92
C LYS A 18 3.97 -8.54 12.80
N LYS A 19 2.97 -9.40 13.00
CA LYS A 19 2.53 -10.25 11.95
C LYS A 19 1.50 -9.55 11.16
N ASP A 20 1.40 -9.81 9.90
CA ASP A 20 0.38 -9.27 9.03
C ASP A 20 -0.98 -9.71 9.57
N THR A 21 -1.98 -8.87 9.45
CA THR A 21 -3.30 -9.20 9.94
C THR A 21 -4.31 -9.13 8.83
N TYR A 22 -5.31 -9.99 8.93
CA TYR A 22 -6.37 -10.06 7.94
C TYR A 22 -7.70 -10.19 8.71
N VAL A 23 -8.62 -9.27 8.47
CA VAL A 23 -9.88 -9.25 9.19
C VAL A 23 -11.04 -9.26 8.22
N LEU A 24 -11.93 -10.23 8.33
CA LEU A 24 -13.08 -10.28 7.45
C LEU A 24 -14.12 -9.27 7.94
N ASN A 25 -14.52 -8.36 7.07
CA ASN A 25 -15.45 -7.34 7.43
C ASN A 25 -16.46 -7.26 6.31
N ASN A 26 -17.66 -7.78 6.52
CA ASN A 26 -18.66 -7.90 5.49
C ASN A 26 -18.14 -8.79 4.39
N ASP A 27 -18.00 -8.35 3.19
CA ASP A 27 -17.56 -9.21 2.12
C ASP A 27 -16.11 -8.95 1.71
N VAL A 28 -15.37 -8.21 2.47
CA VAL A 28 -13.98 -7.95 2.13
C VAL A 28 -13.09 -8.33 3.29
N ILE A 29 -11.85 -8.61 2.99
CA ILE A 29 -10.86 -8.95 3.99
C ILE A 29 -9.91 -7.76 4.08
N GLU A 30 -9.87 -7.13 5.25
CA GLU A 30 -8.97 -6.00 5.45
C GLU A 30 -7.61 -6.52 5.79
N ALA A 31 -6.58 -6.07 5.10
CA ALA A 31 -5.23 -6.53 5.30
C ALA A 31 -4.35 -5.41 5.82
N THR A 32 -3.52 -5.73 6.80
CA THR A 32 -2.49 -4.79 7.26
C THR A 32 -1.19 -5.59 7.28
N LEU A 33 -0.25 -5.14 6.44
CA LEU A 33 1.02 -5.81 6.30
C LEU A 33 2.09 -4.94 6.95
N TYR A 34 3.08 -5.55 7.55
CA TYR A 34 4.08 -4.82 8.33
C TYR A 34 5.49 -5.04 7.82
N HIS A 35 6.31 -4.01 7.95
CA HIS A 35 7.75 -4.12 7.72
C HIS A 35 8.35 -4.85 8.92
N GLU A 36 9.59 -5.28 8.79
CA GLU A 36 10.23 -5.99 9.86
C GLU A 36 10.39 -5.14 11.11
N ASN A 37 10.45 -3.86 11.00
CA ASN A 37 10.61 -3.00 12.17
C ASN A 37 9.27 -2.73 12.86
N GLY A 38 8.18 -3.33 12.41
CA GLY A 38 6.87 -3.16 13.02
C GLY A 38 6.06 -2.03 12.46
N ALA A 39 6.61 -1.25 11.54
CA ALA A 39 5.86 -0.17 10.92
C ALA A 39 4.94 -0.75 9.86
N VAL A 40 3.82 -0.12 9.61
CA VAL A 40 2.90 -0.60 8.60
C VAL A 40 3.54 -0.47 7.23
N ALA A 41 3.53 -1.53 6.44
CA ALA A 41 4.07 -1.53 5.10
C ALA A 41 2.98 -1.27 4.07
N GLN A 42 1.83 -1.89 4.24
CA GLN A 42 0.73 -1.72 3.31
C GLN A 42 -0.59 -1.96 3.99
N THR A 43 -1.63 -1.27 3.55
CA THR A 43 -2.99 -1.58 3.99
C THR A 43 -3.85 -1.72 2.76
N GLY A 44 -4.81 -2.59 2.79
CA GLY A 44 -5.70 -2.76 1.65
C GLY A 44 -6.75 -3.80 1.93
N PHE A 45 -7.36 -4.27 0.84
CA PHE A 45 -8.46 -5.22 0.97
C PHE A 45 -8.33 -6.32 -0.06
N TYR A 46 -8.85 -7.48 0.28
CA TYR A 46 -8.97 -8.58 -0.67
C TYR A 46 -10.44 -8.97 -0.73
N THR A 47 -10.87 -9.49 -1.85
CA THR A 47 -12.19 -10.10 -1.93
C THR A 47 -12.13 -11.44 -1.23
N LYS A 48 -13.27 -12.08 -1.07
CA LYS A 48 -13.27 -13.39 -0.45
C LYS A 48 -12.56 -14.41 -1.31
N GLU A 49 -12.38 -14.12 -2.61
CA GLU A 49 -11.65 -15.02 -3.48
C GLU A 49 -10.17 -14.64 -3.55
N ASN A 50 -9.72 -13.79 -2.63
CA ASN A 50 -8.32 -13.40 -2.54
C ASN A 50 -7.83 -12.54 -3.69
N LYS A 51 -8.69 -11.72 -4.26
CA LYS A 51 -8.27 -10.79 -5.27
C LYS A 51 -8.12 -9.41 -4.66
N LEU A 52 -7.17 -8.64 -5.12
CA LEU A 52 -6.96 -7.28 -4.62
C LEU A 52 -8.21 -6.45 -4.87
N GLN A 53 -8.61 -5.67 -3.91
CA GLN A 53 -9.84 -4.91 -4.00
C GLN A 53 -9.70 -3.56 -3.31
N GLY A 54 -10.28 -2.53 -3.89
CA GLY A 54 -10.32 -1.21 -3.25
C GLY A 54 -8.99 -0.51 -3.22
N GLU A 55 -8.80 0.34 -2.25
CA GLU A 55 -7.61 1.15 -2.20
C GLU A 55 -6.52 0.46 -1.41
N TRP A 56 -5.34 0.42 -1.97
CA TRP A 56 -4.17 -0.12 -1.32
C TRP A 56 -3.16 0.99 -1.13
N VAL A 57 -2.67 1.16 0.07
CA VAL A 57 -1.72 2.21 0.39
C VAL A 57 -0.42 1.56 0.85
N SER A 58 0.70 2.05 0.32
CA SER A 58 2.01 1.54 0.70
C SER A 58 2.79 2.61 1.44
N TYR A 59 3.59 2.18 2.40
CA TYR A 59 4.38 3.08 3.23
C TYR A 59 5.82 2.58 3.30
N ASP A 60 6.77 3.49 3.45
CA ASP A 60 8.15 3.07 3.64
C ASP A 60 8.37 2.80 5.13
N ILE A 61 9.60 2.38 5.47
CA ILE A 61 9.86 1.95 6.81
C ILE A 61 9.85 3.12 7.78
N SER A 62 9.85 4.35 7.31
CA SER A 62 9.78 5.52 8.16
C SER A 62 8.34 6.00 8.31
N GLY A 63 7.40 5.34 7.67
CA GLY A 63 6.01 5.70 7.77
C GLY A 63 5.51 6.64 6.71
N ASN A 64 6.34 6.98 5.73
CA ASN A 64 5.92 7.89 4.69
C ASN A 64 5.16 7.12 3.62
N LYS A 65 4.08 7.70 3.11
CA LYS A 65 3.30 7.05 2.09
C LYS A 65 4.08 7.04 0.79
N THR A 66 4.16 5.93 0.12
CA THR A 66 4.91 5.82 -1.13
C THR A 66 4.01 5.57 -2.31
N ALA A 67 2.83 5.03 -2.11
CA ALA A 67 1.93 4.76 -3.23
C ALA A 67 0.51 4.58 -2.77
N ILE A 68 -0.44 4.92 -3.64
CA ILE A 68 -1.83 4.61 -3.45
C ILE A 68 -2.27 3.93 -4.74
N ALA A 69 -2.83 2.76 -4.63
CA ALA A 69 -3.27 1.97 -5.78
C ALA A 69 -4.75 1.66 -5.64
N LYS A 70 -5.42 1.40 -6.72
CA LYS A 70 -6.83 1.04 -6.68
C LYS A 70 -7.08 -0.18 -7.53
N TYR A 71 -7.82 -1.11 -6.99
CA TYR A 71 -8.12 -2.35 -7.68
C TYR A 71 -9.62 -2.64 -7.64
N ASP A 72 -10.08 -3.33 -8.65
CA ASP A 72 -11.44 -3.82 -8.66
C ASP A 72 -11.37 -5.27 -9.09
N ASN A 73 -11.58 -6.18 -8.14
CA ASN A 73 -11.58 -7.60 -8.40
C ASN A 73 -10.29 -8.02 -9.08
N GLY A 74 -9.17 -7.50 -8.62
CA GLY A 74 -7.85 -7.84 -9.12
C GLY A 74 -7.37 -6.99 -10.27
N GLU A 75 -8.23 -6.17 -10.85
CA GLU A 75 -7.81 -5.33 -11.97
C GLU A 75 -7.44 -3.95 -11.51
N LYS A 76 -6.44 -3.36 -12.13
CA LYS A 76 -6.03 -2.01 -11.79
C LYS A 76 -7.03 -1.04 -12.33
N VAL A 77 -7.53 -0.13 -11.49
CA VAL A 77 -8.51 0.85 -11.93
C VAL A 77 -8.21 2.20 -11.30
N GLY A 78 -8.77 3.23 -11.82
CA GLY A 78 -8.72 4.57 -11.22
C GLY A 78 -7.36 5.21 -11.28
N THR A 79 -7.15 6.14 -10.41
CA THR A 79 -5.92 6.91 -10.40
C THR A 79 -5.01 6.38 -9.31
N TRP A 80 -3.82 6.00 -9.71
CA TRP A 80 -2.79 5.54 -8.81
C TRP A 80 -1.83 6.69 -8.58
N MET A 81 -1.32 6.83 -7.37
CA MET A 81 -0.40 7.88 -7.02
C MET A 81 0.88 7.29 -6.49
N PHE A 82 2.00 7.82 -6.97
CA PHE A 82 3.30 7.40 -6.49
C PHE A 82 4.03 8.62 -5.98
N TYR A 83 4.56 8.53 -4.76
CA TYR A 83 5.18 9.67 -4.11
C TYR A 83 6.70 9.50 -4.06
N GLN A 84 7.43 10.49 -4.54
CA GLN A 84 8.85 10.43 -4.56
C GLN A 84 9.37 11.79 -4.20
N GLY A 85 9.67 12.05 -2.97
CA GLY A 85 10.12 13.35 -2.52
C GLY A 85 9.05 14.38 -2.77
N ASP A 86 9.38 15.40 -3.54
CA ASP A 86 8.44 16.45 -3.84
C ASP A 86 7.60 16.15 -5.05
N ILE A 87 7.73 15.01 -5.64
CA ILE A 87 7.05 14.71 -6.87
C ILE A 87 5.99 13.67 -6.64
N VAL A 88 4.82 13.86 -7.20
CA VAL A 88 3.74 12.90 -7.18
C VAL A 88 3.43 12.53 -8.61
N LYS A 89 3.48 11.24 -8.93
CA LYS A 89 3.16 10.79 -10.26
C LYS A 89 1.80 10.15 -10.20
N GLU A 90 0.88 10.60 -11.04
CA GLU A 90 -0.45 10.03 -11.11
C GLU A 90 -0.55 9.18 -12.35
N VAL A 91 -1.05 7.98 -12.21
CA VAL A 91 -1.23 7.08 -13.35
C VAL A 91 -2.69 6.67 -13.35
N ASN A 92 -3.39 6.96 -14.45
CA ASN A 92 -4.76 6.59 -14.57
C ASN A 92 -4.87 5.28 -15.30
N TYR A 93 -5.59 4.34 -14.71
CA TYR A 93 -5.77 3.01 -15.32
C TYR A 93 -7.23 2.82 -15.71
N GLU A 94 -7.43 2.19 -16.87
CA GLU A 94 -8.73 1.78 -17.29
C GLU A 94 -8.61 0.36 -17.74
N ASN A 95 -9.32 -0.55 -17.14
CA ASN A 95 -9.26 -1.97 -17.49
C ASN A 95 -7.84 -2.50 -17.46
N SER A 96 -7.12 -2.18 -16.40
CA SER A 96 -5.75 -2.60 -16.18
C SER A 96 -4.74 -2.04 -17.18
N LYS A 97 -5.14 -1.05 -17.98
CA LYS A 97 -4.23 -0.43 -18.92
C LYS A 97 -4.03 1.02 -18.55
N ILE A 98 -2.84 1.53 -18.78
CA ILE A 98 -2.54 2.92 -18.47
C ILE A 98 -3.23 3.81 -19.50
N ALA A 99 -4.09 4.71 -19.03
CA ALA A 99 -4.74 5.65 -19.88
C ALA A 99 -4.05 7.01 -19.87
N GLU A 100 -3.44 7.40 -18.78
CA GLU A 100 -2.81 8.70 -18.70
C GLU A 100 -1.79 8.73 -17.58
N VAL A 101 -0.72 9.48 -17.73
CA VAL A 101 0.28 9.65 -16.68
C VAL A 101 0.52 11.14 -16.51
N ARG A 102 0.49 11.62 -15.29
CA ARG A 102 0.75 13.03 -15.02
C ARG A 102 1.77 13.14 -13.90
N THR A 103 2.60 14.14 -13.94
CA THR A 103 3.57 14.40 -12.90
C THR A 103 3.25 15.73 -12.23
N LEU A 104 3.15 15.73 -10.92
CA LEU A 104 2.85 16.92 -10.16
C LEU A 104 4.00 17.21 -9.22
N LYS A 105 4.21 18.46 -8.91
CA LYS A 105 5.25 18.83 -8.00
C LYS A 105 4.62 19.50 -6.81
N VAL A 106 5.03 19.13 -5.62
CA VAL A 106 4.48 19.67 -4.41
C VAL A 106 5.32 20.87 -4.01
N THR A 107 4.66 22.02 -3.82
CA THR A 107 5.36 23.21 -3.42
C THR A 107 4.62 23.76 -2.25
N ASP A 108 5.26 23.90 -1.14
CA ASP A 108 4.66 24.35 0.07
C ASP A 108 3.55 23.32 0.38
N THR A 109 2.36 23.69 0.41
CA THR A 109 1.32 22.73 0.68
C THR A 109 0.46 22.55 -0.53
N ARG A 110 0.90 22.99 -1.71
CA ARG A 110 0.09 22.86 -2.88
C ARG A 110 0.73 22.00 -3.91
N ILE A 111 -0.02 21.36 -4.73
CA ILE A 111 0.48 20.55 -5.82
C ILE A 111 0.33 21.35 -7.08
N VAL A 112 1.41 21.45 -7.83
CA VAL A 112 1.43 22.21 -9.06
C VAL A 112 1.70 21.27 -10.22
N SER A 113 0.89 21.36 -11.27
CA SER A 113 1.06 20.50 -12.41
C SER A 113 2.22 21.00 -13.26
N ASN A 114 3.02 20.07 -13.72
CA ASN A 114 4.10 20.44 -14.63
C ASN A 114 3.69 20.16 -16.05
#